data_82810fdcf584fccbb82135b275ee03bf
#
_entry.id   82810fdcf584fccbb82135b275ee03bf
#
_cell.length_a   1.000
_cell.length_b   1.000
_cell.length_c   1.000
_cell.angle_alpha   90.00
_cell.angle_beta   90.00
_cell.angle_gamma   90.00
#
_symmetry.space_group_name_H-M   'P 1'
#
loop_
_entity.id
_entity.type
_entity.pdbx_description
1 polymer ?
#
loop_
_entity_poly.entity_id
_entity_poly.type
_entity_poly.pdbx_seq_one_letter_code
_entity_poly.pdbx_strand_id
1 'polypeptide(L)'
;MSRVALADLLDRIGSAFVLGHSQGGPFCWLAGDVRPEKVLGLIAVEPNGPPFFNVAYGGLVHSHLKNAKADTKRPGDKDWYVTSSKSDRPGGITYFPLTFDPPLDKGETLISDLDFNPTKENLVQCYLQKEPARKLTNLQKVSIMILSAEASYHSPYDHGTSNFLTQAGVQHDFLRLEDHGIKGNGHMMMLEKNNHIIAEFILSWIKDKI
;
A
#
# COMPACT_ATOMS: atom_id res chain seq x y z
N MET A 1 3.12 -16.09 -3.80
CA MET A 1 3.37 -16.55 -2.40
C MET A 1 2.02 -16.62 -1.70
N SER A 2 1.73 -17.71 -0.99
CA SER A 2 0.43 -17.89 -0.32
C SER A 2 0.50 -17.45 1.15
N ARG A 3 -0.66 -17.20 1.77
CA ARG A 3 -0.76 -16.95 3.23
C ARG A 3 -0.09 -18.07 4.04
N VAL A 4 -0.26 -19.32 3.62
CA VAL A 4 0.36 -20.50 4.26
C VAL A 4 1.89 -20.42 4.22
N ALA A 5 2.47 -20.11 3.06
CA ALA A 5 3.93 -20.03 2.95
C ALA A 5 4.54 -18.91 3.81
N LEU A 6 3.84 -17.78 3.95
CA LEU A 6 4.28 -16.70 4.85
C LEU A 6 4.18 -17.11 6.32
N ALA A 7 3.08 -17.78 6.70
CA ALA A 7 2.93 -18.30 8.04
C ALA A 7 4.02 -19.33 8.36
N ASP A 8 4.27 -20.30 7.47
CA ASP A 8 5.30 -21.32 7.64
C ASP A 8 6.70 -20.70 7.75
N LEU A 9 6.99 -19.66 6.95
CA LEU A 9 8.27 -18.97 7.05
C LEU A 9 8.45 -18.34 8.44
N LEU A 10 7.47 -17.53 8.90
CA LEU A 10 7.52 -16.90 10.21
C LEU A 10 7.55 -17.92 11.35
N ASP A 11 6.88 -19.07 11.18
CA ASP A 11 6.91 -20.16 12.16
C ASP A 11 8.31 -20.79 12.27
N ARG A 12 9.08 -20.80 11.17
CA ARG A 12 10.44 -21.36 11.13
C ARG A 12 11.51 -20.40 11.62
N ILE A 13 11.43 -19.11 11.22
CA ILE A 13 12.48 -18.13 11.53
C ILE A 13 12.27 -17.41 12.85
N GLY A 14 11.04 -17.47 13.40
CA GLY A 14 10.66 -16.69 14.59
C GLY A 14 10.24 -15.26 14.23
N SER A 15 10.26 -14.37 15.25
CA SER A 15 9.83 -12.98 15.11
C SER A 15 10.77 -12.17 14.24
N ALA A 16 10.22 -11.36 13.32
CA ALA A 16 10.99 -10.58 12.36
C ALA A 16 10.30 -9.27 11.99
N PHE A 17 11.10 -8.28 11.57
CA PHE A 17 10.61 -7.18 10.75
C PHE A 17 10.46 -7.67 9.31
N VAL A 18 9.37 -7.27 8.66
CA VAL A 18 9.09 -7.66 7.27
C VAL A 18 9.11 -6.41 6.40
N LEU A 19 10.04 -6.37 5.44
CA LEU A 19 10.14 -5.29 4.48
C LEU A 19 9.74 -5.79 3.09
N GLY A 20 8.88 -5.03 2.42
CA GLY A 20 8.50 -5.29 1.03
C GLY A 20 8.46 -4.02 0.21
N HIS A 21 9.05 -4.09 -0.98
CA HIS A 21 9.04 -3.02 -1.96
C HIS A 21 8.09 -3.36 -3.10
N SER A 22 7.33 -2.36 -3.59
CA SER A 22 6.52 -2.47 -4.81
C SER A 22 5.55 -3.68 -4.74
N GLN A 23 5.71 -4.66 -5.61
CA GLN A 23 4.93 -5.92 -5.59
C GLN A 23 5.12 -6.73 -4.30
N GLY A 24 6.20 -6.51 -3.57
CA GLY A 24 6.44 -7.10 -2.25
C GLY A 24 5.53 -6.53 -1.16
N GLY A 25 5.07 -5.29 -1.29
CA GLY A 25 4.25 -4.59 -0.30
C GLY A 25 2.97 -5.34 0.10
N PRO A 26 2.13 -5.81 -0.84
CA PRO A 26 0.95 -6.61 -0.52
C PRO A 26 1.24 -7.87 0.30
N PHE A 27 2.44 -8.44 0.20
CA PHE A 27 2.84 -9.59 1.03
C PHE A 27 3.20 -9.18 2.46
N CYS A 28 3.63 -7.94 2.68
CA CYS A 28 3.80 -7.41 4.05
C CYS A 28 2.46 -7.43 4.81
N TRP A 29 1.39 -6.94 4.18
CA TRP A 29 0.06 -6.96 4.77
C TRP A 29 -0.39 -8.38 5.12
N LEU A 30 -0.13 -9.33 4.22
CA LEU A 30 -0.46 -10.75 4.46
C LEU A 30 0.36 -11.35 5.60
N ALA A 31 1.64 -11.00 5.72
CA ALA A 31 2.49 -11.48 6.82
C ALA A 31 1.97 -11.01 8.18
N GLY A 32 1.65 -9.72 8.30
CA GLY A 32 1.05 -9.15 9.52
C GLY A 32 -0.34 -9.70 9.84
N ASP A 33 -1.10 -10.09 8.81
CA ASP A 33 -2.43 -10.66 9.00
C ASP A 33 -2.39 -12.12 9.48
N VAL A 34 -1.42 -12.93 9.00
CA VAL A 34 -1.36 -14.37 9.33
C VAL A 34 -0.61 -14.69 10.61
N ARG A 35 0.33 -13.84 11.03
CA ARG A 35 1.15 -14.02 12.24
C ARG A 35 1.46 -12.66 12.89
N PRO A 36 0.43 -11.91 13.32
CA PRO A 36 0.65 -10.60 13.92
C PRO A 36 1.57 -10.66 15.15
N GLU A 37 1.56 -11.76 15.88
CA GLU A 37 2.39 -11.98 17.07
C GLU A 37 3.88 -12.24 16.76
N LYS A 38 4.22 -12.53 15.51
CA LYS A 38 5.60 -12.77 15.06
C LYS A 38 6.16 -11.64 14.21
N VAL A 39 5.33 -10.70 13.79
CA VAL A 39 5.76 -9.55 13.01
C VAL A 39 6.07 -8.39 13.95
N LEU A 40 7.35 -8.10 14.17
CA LEU A 40 7.83 -7.00 15.00
C LEU A 40 7.52 -5.63 14.38
N GLY A 41 7.44 -5.58 13.06
CA GLY A 41 7.01 -4.42 12.30
C GLY A 41 6.99 -4.69 10.79
N LEU A 42 6.16 -3.93 10.08
CA LEU A 42 6.03 -3.97 8.63
C LEU A 42 6.59 -2.69 8.02
N ILE A 43 7.45 -2.82 7.03
CA ILE A 43 7.99 -1.71 6.25
C ILE A 43 7.55 -1.90 4.80
N ALA A 44 6.56 -1.15 4.37
CA ALA A 44 6.03 -1.18 3.02
C ALA A 44 6.59 0.01 2.23
N VAL A 45 7.61 -0.26 1.42
CA VAL A 45 8.26 0.74 0.57
C VAL A 45 7.52 0.80 -0.76
N GLU A 46 6.80 1.89 -0.99
CA GLU A 46 5.99 2.09 -2.19
C GLU A 46 5.21 0.82 -2.60
N PRO A 47 4.34 0.33 -1.69
CA PRO A 47 3.62 -0.92 -1.92
C PRO A 47 2.68 -0.78 -3.11
N ASN A 48 2.54 -1.85 -3.92
CA ASN A 48 1.55 -1.85 -5.00
C ASN A 48 0.19 -1.38 -4.49
N GLY A 49 -0.28 -0.32 -5.13
CA GLY A 49 -1.48 0.43 -4.84
C GLY A 49 -1.99 1.17 -6.07
N PRO A 50 -2.87 2.13 -5.88
CA PRO A 50 -3.64 2.40 -4.66
C PRO A 50 -4.63 1.29 -4.33
N PRO A 51 -5.42 1.40 -3.25
CA PRO A 51 -6.39 0.36 -2.90
C PRO A 51 -7.36 0.05 -4.04
N PHE A 52 -7.76 -1.20 -4.16
CA PHE A 52 -8.70 -1.78 -5.11
C PHE A 52 -8.23 -1.79 -6.57
N PHE A 53 -7.90 -0.65 -7.16
CA PHE A 53 -7.67 -0.52 -8.60
C PHE A 53 -6.26 -0.04 -8.90
N ASN A 54 -5.69 -0.54 -9.99
CA ASN A 54 -4.48 0.05 -10.53
C ASN A 54 -4.81 1.37 -11.21
N VAL A 55 -3.89 2.31 -11.14
CA VAL A 55 -3.94 3.59 -11.84
C VAL A 55 -2.76 3.71 -12.79
N ALA A 56 -2.93 4.47 -13.85
CA ALA A 56 -1.87 4.80 -14.78
C ALA A 56 -1.91 6.29 -15.11
N TYR A 57 -0.74 6.84 -15.40
CA TYR A 57 -0.58 8.21 -15.84
C TYR A 57 -0.64 8.28 -17.37
N GLY A 58 -1.55 9.07 -17.92
CA GLY A 58 -1.78 9.15 -19.38
C GLY A 58 -0.61 9.70 -20.19
N GLY A 59 0.27 10.49 -19.56
CA GLY A 59 1.51 10.96 -20.16
C GLY A 59 2.58 9.86 -20.34
N LEU A 60 2.45 8.74 -19.66
CA LEU A 60 3.28 7.55 -19.78
C LEU A 60 2.50 6.45 -20.51
N VAL A 61 2.07 6.71 -21.74
CA VAL A 61 1.34 5.71 -22.54
C VAL A 61 2.28 4.53 -22.84
N HIS A 62 2.29 3.57 -21.94
CA HIS A 62 2.87 2.27 -22.21
C HIS A 62 2.00 1.57 -23.26
N SER A 63 2.62 1.17 -24.37
CA SER A 63 1.96 0.54 -25.51
C SER A 63 1.11 -0.70 -25.18
N HIS A 64 1.31 -1.32 -24.03
CA HIS A 64 0.54 -2.46 -23.54
C HIS A 64 -0.75 -2.08 -22.82
N LEU A 65 -0.99 -0.78 -22.52
CA LEU A 65 -2.23 -0.30 -21.92
C LEU A 65 -3.25 0.17 -22.98
N LYS A 66 -3.01 -0.10 -24.26
CA LYS A 66 -3.88 0.30 -25.38
C LYS A 66 -5.34 -0.14 -25.29
N ASN A 67 -5.66 -1.05 -24.38
CA ASN A 67 -7.03 -1.55 -24.13
C ASN A 67 -7.65 -1.02 -22.84
N ALA A 68 -6.98 -0.15 -22.09
CA ALA A 68 -7.59 0.52 -20.96
C ALA A 68 -8.68 1.47 -21.50
N LYS A 69 -9.94 1.16 -21.21
CA LYS A 69 -11.06 2.00 -21.63
C LYS A 69 -10.88 3.39 -21.04
N ALA A 70 -10.80 4.39 -21.90
CA ALA A 70 -10.66 5.81 -21.56
C ALA A 70 -11.83 6.37 -20.71
N ASP A 71 -12.88 5.57 -20.48
CA ASP A 71 -14.11 5.97 -19.80
C ASP A 71 -14.00 6.12 -18.27
N THR A 72 -12.83 5.89 -17.70
CA THR A 72 -12.61 5.96 -16.25
C THR A 72 -11.74 7.14 -15.82
N LYS A 73 -11.72 8.25 -16.60
CA LYS A 73 -11.16 9.52 -16.14
C LYS A 73 -11.92 9.98 -14.91
N ARG A 74 -11.20 10.19 -13.83
CA ARG A 74 -11.78 10.74 -12.60
C ARG A 74 -12.03 12.24 -12.78
N PRO A 75 -13.12 12.78 -12.25
CA PRO A 75 -13.31 14.23 -12.21
C PRO A 75 -12.10 14.89 -11.51
N GLY A 76 -11.43 15.79 -12.20
CA GLY A 76 -10.26 16.50 -11.67
C GLY A 76 -8.89 15.92 -12.06
N ASP A 77 -8.79 14.66 -12.46
CA ASP A 77 -7.53 14.02 -12.89
C ASP A 77 -7.37 14.15 -14.41
N LYS A 78 -6.56 15.10 -14.86
CA LYS A 78 -6.32 15.27 -16.30
C LYS A 78 -5.54 14.10 -16.90
N ASP A 79 -4.67 13.48 -16.11
CA ASP A 79 -3.63 12.59 -16.58
C ASP A 79 -3.64 11.19 -15.96
N TRP A 80 -4.37 11.00 -14.86
CA TRP A 80 -4.50 9.72 -14.17
C TRP A 80 -5.82 9.03 -14.50
N TYR A 81 -5.81 7.71 -14.66
CA TYR A 81 -7.01 6.90 -14.91
C TYR A 81 -6.91 5.51 -14.30
N VAL A 82 -8.06 4.92 -14.02
CA VAL A 82 -8.15 3.53 -13.55
C VAL A 82 -7.96 2.58 -14.73
N THR A 83 -7.08 1.58 -14.58
CA THR A 83 -6.70 0.66 -15.66
C THR A 83 -7.65 -0.51 -15.87
N SER A 84 -8.53 -0.78 -14.92
CA SER A 84 -9.45 -1.93 -14.95
C SER A 84 -10.83 -1.56 -14.42
N SER A 85 -11.86 -2.20 -14.95
CA SER A 85 -13.24 -2.11 -14.43
C SER A 85 -13.50 -3.10 -13.29
N LYS A 86 -12.56 -4.02 -13.02
CA LYS A 86 -12.61 -4.97 -11.92
C LYS A 86 -11.53 -4.59 -10.91
N SER A 87 -11.82 -4.82 -9.63
CA SER A 87 -10.81 -4.64 -8.60
C SER A 87 -9.65 -5.61 -8.81
N ASP A 88 -8.45 -5.06 -8.94
CA ASP A 88 -7.22 -5.85 -9.01
C ASP A 88 -6.82 -6.37 -7.63
N ARG A 89 -7.30 -5.72 -6.57
CA ARG A 89 -7.06 -6.05 -5.17
C ARG A 89 -8.38 -6.18 -4.40
N PRO A 90 -9.06 -7.33 -4.49
CA PRO A 90 -10.35 -7.55 -3.82
C PRO A 90 -10.29 -7.47 -2.29
N GLY A 91 -9.10 -7.63 -1.71
CA GLY A 91 -8.82 -7.39 -0.29
C GLY A 91 -8.51 -5.92 0.06
N GLY A 92 -8.78 -4.99 -0.84
CA GLY A 92 -8.45 -3.56 -0.71
C GLY A 92 -7.00 -3.28 -1.07
N ILE A 93 -6.05 -3.62 -0.20
CA ILE A 93 -4.60 -3.41 -0.38
C ILE A 93 -3.83 -4.69 -0.75
N THR A 94 -4.54 -5.81 -0.94
CA THR A 94 -3.95 -7.11 -1.27
C THR A 94 -4.75 -7.82 -2.37
N TYR A 95 -4.07 -8.74 -3.07
CA TYR A 95 -4.68 -9.65 -4.04
C TYR A 95 -5.49 -10.79 -3.38
N PHE A 96 -5.24 -11.07 -2.11
CA PHE A 96 -5.92 -12.08 -1.31
C PHE A 96 -6.67 -11.43 -0.15
N PRO A 97 -7.81 -11.99 0.29
CA PRO A 97 -8.54 -11.45 1.42
C PRO A 97 -7.67 -11.38 2.69
N LEU A 98 -7.76 -10.27 3.41
CA LEU A 98 -7.27 -10.09 4.77
C LEU A 98 -8.36 -10.51 5.77
N THR A 99 -7.97 -10.62 7.03
CA THR A 99 -8.90 -10.89 8.13
C THR A 99 -9.58 -9.60 8.55
N PHE A 100 -10.85 -9.47 8.19
CA PHE A 100 -11.69 -8.31 8.51
C PHE A 100 -12.59 -8.57 9.71
N ASP A 101 -12.98 -7.49 10.37
CA ASP A 101 -14.05 -7.45 11.37
C ASP A 101 -15.08 -6.35 10.98
N PRO A 102 -16.36 -6.69 10.78
CA PRO A 102 -16.89 -8.05 10.68
C PRO A 102 -16.29 -8.83 9.50
N PRO A 103 -16.22 -10.18 9.57
CA PRO A 103 -15.62 -10.99 8.52
C PRO A 103 -16.39 -10.88 7.21
N LEU A 104 -15.69 -11.13 6.09
CA LEU A 104 -16.33 -11.28 4.79
C LEU A 104 -17.01 -12.65 4.69
N ASP A 105 -18.20 -12.69 4.16
CA ASP A 105 -18.90 -13.93 3.85
C ASP A 105 -18.21 -14.68 2.68
N LYS A 106 -18.51 -15.96 2.55
CA LYS A 106 -17.92 -16.77 1.47
C LYS A 106 -18.32 -16.20 0.09
N GLY A 107 -17.33 -15.74 -0.67
CA GLY A 107 -17.54 -15.13 -1.99
C GLY A 107 -17.86 -13.64 -1.95
N GLU A 108 -17.97 -13.05 -0.77
CA GLU A 108 -18.13 -11.61 -0.62
C GLU A 108 -16.82 -10.90 -0.94
N THR A 109 -16.92 -9.73 -1.54
CA THR A 109 -15.80 -8.81 -1.78
C THR A 109 -16.08 -7.46 -1.13
N LEU A 110 -15.04 -6.75 -0.77
CA LEU A 110 -15.19 -5.37 -0.29
C LEU A 110 -15.85 -4.50 -1.36
N ILE A 111 -16.82 -3.72 -0.94
CA ILE A 111 -17.38 -2.65 -1.77
C ILE A 111 -16.54 -1.41 -1.57
N SER A 112 -16.22 -0.72 -2.65
CA SER A 112 -15.40 0.49 -2.62
C SER A 112 -16.13 1.68 -3.19
N ASP A 113 -15.90 2.84 -2.60
CA ASP A 113 -16.33 4.14 -3.09
C ASP A 113 -15.11 5.04 -3.33
N LEU A 114 -15.24 5.98 -4.26
CA LEU A 114 -14.19 6.95 -4.53
C LEU A 114 -14.07 7.94 -3.36
N ASP A 115 -12.84 8.12 -2.86
CA ASP A 115 -12.54 9.18 -1.89
C ASP A 115 -12.45 10.53 -2.61
N PHE A 116 -13.41 11.41 -2.34
CA PHE A 116 -13.50 12.75 -2.94
C PHE A 116 -12.65 13.81 -2.20
N ASN A 117 -11.97 13.43 -1.12
CA ASN A 117 -11.21 14.36 -0.29
C ASN A 117 -9.70 14.03 -0.27
N PRO A 118 -8.98 14.14 -1.40
CA PRO A 118 -7.53 14.05 -1.36
C PRO A 118 -6.98 15.20 -0.51
N THR A 119 -6.01 14.91 0.35
CA THR A 119 -5.50 15.87 1.34
C THR A 119 -4.62 16.97 0.74
N LYS A 120 -4.21 16.87 -0.52
CA LYS A 120 -3.35 17.85 -1.24
C LYS A 120 -3.77 17.94 -2.70
N GLU A 121 -3.55 19.10 -3.31
CA GLU A 121 -3.59 19.26 -4.76
C GLU A 121 -2.59 18.28 -5.42
N ASN A 122 -2.88 17.80 -6.61
CA ASN A 122 -2.09 16.85 -7.39
C ASN A 122 -2.05 15.40 -6.87
N LEU A 123 -2.82 15.05 -5.83
CA LEU A 123 -3.00 13.67 -5.44
C LEU A 123 -4.12 12.99 -6.23
N VAL A 124 -3.90 11.74 -6.59
CA VAL A 124 -4.90 10.90 -7.26
C VAL A 124 -6.02 10.56 -6.30
N GLN A 125 -7.28 10.75 -6.71
CA GLN A 125 -8.41 10.27 -5.93
C GLN A 125 -8.39 8.73 -5.91
N CYS A 126 -8.32 8.15 -4.72
CA CYS A 126 -8.25 6.71 -4.52
C CYS A 126 -9.60 6.15 -4.09
N TYR A 127 -9.79 4.86 -4.32
CA TYR A 127 -10.96 4.16 -3.78
C TYR A 127 -10.66 3.69 -2.36
N LEU A 128 -11.63 3.84 -1.47
CA LEU A 128 -11.62 3.34 -0.10
C LEU A 128 -12.77 2.36 0.11
N GLN A 129 -12.85 1.71 1.26
CA GLN A 129 -14.02 0.90 1.57
C GLN A 129 -15.27 1.78 1.62
N LYS A 130 -16.37 1.27 1.10
CA LYS A 130 -17.67 1.89 1.36
C LYS A 130 -18.00 1.80 2.85
N GLU A 131 -18.46 2.90 3.43
CA GLU A 131 -18.86 2.91 4.85
C GLU A 131 -20.16 2.10 5.10
N PRO A 132 -20.25 1.42 6.25
CA PRO A 132 -19.27 1.35 7.33
C PRO A 132 -18.08 0.44 6.99
N ALA A 133 -16.87 0.95 7.17
CA ALA A 133 -15.65 0.23 6.84
C ALA A 133 -15.34 -0.90 7.83
N ARG A 134 -14.96 -2.05 7.30
CA ARG A 134 -14.49 -3.19 8.09
C ARG A 134 -13.09 -2.94 8.64
N LYS A 135 -12.79 -3.45 9.80
CA LYS A 135 -11.52 -3.25 10.49
C LYS A 135 -10.53 -4.38 10.24
N LEU A 136 -9.24 -4.08 10.23
CA LEU A 136 -8.14 -5.04 10.06
C LEU A 136 -7.51 -5.33 11.42
N THR A 137 -8.21 -6.11 12.25
CA THR A 137 -7.88 -6.34 13.66
C THR A 137 -6.51 -6.98 13.90
N ASN A 138 -6.00 -7.76 12.95
CA ASN A 138 -4.65 -8.33 13.06
C ASN A 138 -3.58 -7.28 12.78
N LEU A 139 -3.76 -6.45 11.74
CA LEU A 139 -2.81 -5.38 11.43
C LEU A 139 -2.79 -4.26 12.49
N GLN A 140 -3.86 -4.09 13.26
CA GLN A 140 -3.88 -3.17 14.41
C GLN A 140 -2.86 -3.53 15.50
N LYS A 141 -2.36 -4.76 15.51
CA LYS A 141 -1.40 -5.27 16.52
C LYS A 141 0.06 -5.08 16.09
N VAL A 142 0.30 -4.56 14.90
CA VAL A 142 1.63 -4.50 14.27
C VAL A 142 2.04 -3.06 14.04
N SER A 143 3.29 -2.72 14.35
CA SER A 143 3.86 -1.43 13.96
C SER A 143 4.06 -1.39 12.45
N ILE A 144 3.57 -0.35 11.78
CA ILE A 144 3.58 -0.26 10.31
C ILE A 144 4.19 1.06 9.86
N MET A 145 5.13 0.97 8.90
CA MET A 145 5.63 2.08 8.11
C MET A 145 5.21 1.91 6.65
N ILE A 146 4.69 2.96 6.05
CA ILE A 146 4.62 3.14 4.60
C ILE A 146 5.64 4.21 4.23
N LEU A 147 6.55 3.91 3.30
CA LEU A 147 7.57 4.83 2.81
C LEU A 147 7.32 5.17 1.35
N SER A 148 7.31 6.46 1.01
CA SER A 148 7.14 6.97 -0.35
C SER A 148 8.23 7.98 -0.70
N ALA A 149 8.60 8.09 -1.97
CA ALA A 149 9.63 8.99 -2.48
C ALA A 149 9.08 10.07 -3.42
N GLU A 150 9.67 11.27 -3.38
CA GLU A 150 9.18 12.48 -4.06
C GLU A 150 9.03 12.32 -5.57
N ALA A 151 10.05 11.78 -6.24
CA ALA A 151 10.08 11.64 -7.69
C ALA A 151 9.54 10.29 -8.19
N SER A 152 8.92 9.51 -7.33
CA SER A 152 8.30 8.25 -7.69
C SER A 152 6.93 8.46 -8.34
N TYR A 153 6.59 7.57 -9.28
CA TYR A 153 5.23 7.50 -9.80
C TYR A 153 4.20 7.04 -8.76
N HIS A 154 4.65 6.52 -7.61
CA HIS A 154 3.84 6.20 -6.45
C HIS A 154 3.42 7.43 -5.64
N SER A 155 4.25 8.48 -5.63
CA SER A 155 4.04 9.69 -4.83
C SER A 155 2.61 10.26 -4.90
N PRO A 156 1.94 10.30 -6.06
CA PRO A 156 0.59 10.86 -6.17
C PRO A 156 -0.52 9.99 -5.58
N TYR A 157 -0.29 8.69 -5.28
CA TYR A 157 -1.38 7.78 -4.86
C TYR A 157 -1.09 6.90 -3.64
N ASP A 158 0.14 6.85 -3.09
CA ASP A 158 0.44 6.03 -1.90
C ASP A 158 -0.34 6.46 -0.66
N HIS A 159 -0.77 7.73 -0.60
CA HIS A 159 -1.68 8.20 0.44
C HIS A 159 -2.99 7.40 0.48
N GLY A 160 -3.45 6.84 -0.65
CA GLY A 160 -4.63 5.99 -0.70
C GLY A 160 -4.47 4.73 0.15
N THR A 161 -3.28 4.11 0.14
CA THR A 161 -2.98 2.97 1.02
C THR A 161 -3.00 3.38 2.48
N SER A 162 -2.43 4.54 2.82
CA SER A 162 -2.47 5.11 4.17
C SER A 162 -3.92 5.39 4.61
N ASN A 163 -4.73 6.04 3.77
CA ASN A 163 -6.13 6.32 4.07
C ASN A 163 -6.95 5.05 4.29
N PHE A 164 -6.70 4.00 3.49
CA PHE A 164 -7.35 2.70 3.65
C PHE A 164 -7.02 2.06 5.01
N LEU A 165 -5.75 2.08 5.42
CA LEU A 165 -5.33 1.58 6.73
C LEU A 165 -5.96 2.38 7.87
N THR A 166 -6.00 3.72 7.76
CA THR A 166 -6.68 4.59 8.72
C THR A 166 -8.15 4.24 8.84
N GLN A 167 -8.85 4.11 7.72
CA GLN A 167 -10.27 3.72 7.68
C GLN A 167 -10.49 2.35 8.32
N ALA A 168 -9.57 1.41 8.08
CA ALA A 168 -9.59 0.07 8.69
C ALA A 168 -9.16 0.05 10.17
N GLY A 169 -8.89 1.22 10.77
CA GLY A 169 -8.53 1.36 12.19
C GLY A 169 -7.09 1.00 12.52
N VAL A 170 -6.21 0.91 11.53
CA VAL A 170 -4.80 0.54 11.70
C VAL A 170 -3.94 1.78 11.91
N GLN A 171 -3.26 1.85 13.05
CA GLN A 171 -2.25 2.89 13.29
C GLN A 171 -0.99 2.59 12.47
N HIS A 172 -0.44 3.61 11.81
CA HIS A 172 0.75 3.45 10.98
C HIS A 172 1.45 4.79 10.78
N ASP A 173 2.71 4.72 10.40
CA ASP A 173 3.52 5.87 10.00
C ASP A 173 3.55 5.94 8.46
N PHE A 174 2.97 6.99 7.87
CA PHE A 174 3.12 7.28 6.45
C PHE A 174 4.19 8.35 6.27
N LEU A 175 5.38 7.93 5.83
CA LEU A 175 6.57 8.73 5.75
C LEU A 175 6.93 9.03 4.28
N ARG A 176 6.98 10.30 3.95
CA ARG A 176 7.45 10.76 2.65
C ARG A 176 8.90 11.23 2.81
N LEU A 177 9.81 10.67 2.04
CA LEU A 177 11.25 10.96 2.16
C LEU A 177 11.58 12.45 2.05
N GLU A 178 10.86 13.18 1.21
CA GLU A 178 11.05 14.62 1.02
C GLU A 178 10.72 15.44 2.28
N ASP A 179 9.78 15.00 3.10
CA ASP A 179 9.43 15.66 4.37
C ASP A 179 10.55 15.51 5.41
N HIS A 180 11.46 14.56 5.20
CA HIS A 180 12.65 14.29 6.02
C HIS A 180 13.97 14.76 5.35
N GLY A 181 13.86 15.60 4.30
CA GLY A 181 15.03 16.17 3.62
C GLY A 181 15.72 15.23 2.61
N ILE A 182 15.18 14.03 2.37
CA ILE A 182 15.69 13.06 1.39
C ILE A 182 14.86 13.24 0.11
N LYS A 183 15.42 13.95 -0.87
CA LYS A 183 14.69 14.43 -2.05
C LYS A 183 15.16 13.80 -3.35
N GLY A 184 14.25 13.83 -4.35
CA GLY A 184 14.53 13.46 -5.74
C GLY A 184 14.61 11.96 -6.00
N ASN A 185 14.35 11.12 -5.01
CA ASN A 185 14.36 9.67 -5.18
C ASN A 185 13.13 9.18 -5.94
N GLY A 186 13.33 8.23 -6.84
CA GLY A 186 12.27 7.54 -7.57
C GLY A 186 11.92 6.19 -6.97
N HIS A 187 11.09 5.43 -7.70
CA HIS A 187 10.59 4.12 -7.26
C HIS A 187 11.70 3.12 -6.91
N MET A 188 12.80 3.13 -7.66
CA MET A 188 13.93 2.21 -7.45
C MET A 188 15.00 2.83 -6.54
N MET A 189 14.57 3.47 -5.46
CA MET A 189 15.43 4.21 -4.52
C MET A 189 16.61 3.40 -3.98
N MET A 190 16.49 2.06 -3.92
CA MET A 190 17.58 1.18 -3.49
C MET A 190 18.75 1.11 -4.47
N LEU A 191 18.57 1.55 -5.72
CA LEU A 191 19.60 1.61 -6.76
C LEU A 191 20.25 3.00 -6.90
N GLU A 192 19.76 3.99 -6.16
CA GLU A 192 20.21 5.36 -6.25
C GLU A 192 21.43 5.64 -5.34
N LYS A 193 22.15 6.73 -5.63
CA LYS A 193 23.43 7.04 -4.96
C LYS A 193 23.33 7.22 -3.45
N ASN A 194 22.17 7.66 -2.97
CA ASN A 194 21.89 7.93 -1.56
C ASN A 194 21.11 6.80 -0.87
N ASN A 195 21.09 5.60 -1.45
CA ASN A 195 20.36 4.45 -0.90
C ASN A 195 20.72 4.10 0.54
N HIS A 196 22.00 4.32 0.95
CA HIS A 196 22.44 4.12 2.33
C HIS A 196 21.74 5.07 3.32
N ILE A 197 21.47 6.32 2.92
CA ILE A 197 20.74 7.29 3.75
C ILE A 197 19.32 6.80 3.99
N ILE A 198 18.67 6.27 2.95
CA ILE A 198 17.32 5.70 3.04
C ILE A 198 17.33 4.44 3.93
N ALA A 199 18.33 3.60 3.79
CA ALA A 199 18.50 2.42 4.64
C ALA A 199 18.69 2.82 6.12
N GLU A 200 19.50 3.83 6.41
CA GLU A 200 19.68 4.36 7.76
C GLU A 200 18.39 4.97 8.33
N PHE A 201 17.61 5.65 7.49
CA PHE A 201 16.29 6.18 7.87
C PHE A 201 15.33 5.05 8.29
N ILE A 202 15.23 3.98 7.49
CA ILE A 202 14.44 2.79 7.83
C ILE A 202 14.95 2.12 9.10
N LEU A 203 16.28 1.97 9.24
CA LEU A 203 16.89 1.37 10.43
C LEU A 203 16.64 2.19 11.70
N SER A 204 16.62 3.53 11.60
CA SER A 204 16.22 4.39 12.72
C SER A 204 14.80 4.09 13.18
N TRP A 205 13.86 4.01 12.26
CA TRP A 205 12.47 3.65 12.59
C TRP A 205 12.37 2.27 13.25
N ILE A 206 13.12 1.27 12.74
CA ILE A 206 13.17 -0.07 13.33
C ILE A 206 13.66 -0.02 14.78
N LYS A 207 14.72 0.74 15.05
CA LYS A 207 15.28 0.89 16.41
C LYS A 207 14.30 1.51 17.41
N ASP A 208 13.43 2.39 16.95
CA ASP A 208 12.41 3.02 17.78
C ASP A 208 11.24 2.08 18.14
N LYS A 209 11.18 0.89 17.51
CA LYS A 209 10.12 -0.12 17.76
C LYS A 209 10.61 -1.34 18.55
N ILE A 210 11.91 -1.38 18.89
CA ILE A 210 12.54 -2.42 19.72
C ILE A 210 12.67 -1.91 21.16
#